data_9712607c976e5e3736ec0f41cc5a62ec
#
_entry.id   9712607c976e5e3736ec0f41cc5a62ec
#
_cell.length_a   1.000
_cell.length_b   1.000
_cell.length_c   1.000
_cell.angle_alpha   90.00
_cell.angle_beta   90.00
_cell.angle_gamma   90.00
#
_symmetry.space_group_name_H-M   'P 1'
#
loop_
_entity.id
_entity.type
_entity.pdbx_description
1 polymer ?
#
loop_
_entity_poly.entity_id
_entity_poly.type
_entity_poly.pdbx_seq_one_letter_code
_entity_poly.pdbx_strand_id
1 'polypeptide(L)'
;LSEALAVLPRSLVMYRRLVDAMRKNRPDVLVTVDFPDFNFWLAAAGRRLGLPVVYYVSPQVWAWRRGRLRTLKQLVDRMLVIFPFEEAVYRNAGIPVEFVGHPLVDLAKSRTTRAALLLELGLAPTAPTVTLLPGSRPNEVRRLLPILVEAARITATSVPEVQFILAR
;
A
#
# COMPACT_ATOMS: atom_id res chain seq x y z
N LEU A 1 -5.58 -19.02 3.69
CA LEU A 1 -6.61 -19.04 4.75
C LEU A 1 -5.98 -19.27 6.14
N SER A 2 -4.97 -20.13 6.29
CA SER A 2 -4.33 -20.44 7.57
C SER A 2 -3.59 -19.26 8.21
N GLU A 3 -2.92 -18.43 7.42
CA GLU A 3 -2.21 -17.23 7.91
C GLU A 3 -3.19 -16.17 8.45
N ALA A 4 -4.35 -16.00 7.82
CA ALA A 4 -5.37 -15.06 8.27
C ALA A 4 -5.99 -15.46 9.62
N LEU A 5 -6.17 -16.75 9.87
CA LEU A 5 -6.70 -17.27 11.13
C LEU A 5 -5.72 -17.10 12.30
N ALA A 6 -4.42 -17.20 12.05
CA ALA A 6 -3.39 -17.00 13.08
C ALA A 6 -3.23 -15.53 13.51
N VAL A 7 -3.62 -14.58 12.65
CA VAL A 7 -3.53 -13.14 12.94
C VAL A 7 -4.75 -12.61 13.71
N LEU A 8 -5.92 -13.26 13.60
CA LEU A 8 -7.17 -12.83 14.23
C LEU A 8 -7.07 -12.58 15.76
N PRO A 9 -6.47 -13.46 16.58
CA PRO A 9 -6.40 -13.22 18.03
C PRO A 9 -5.56 -11.99 18.37
N ARG A 10 -4.44 -11.79 17.65
CA ARG A 10 -3.56 -10.63 17.84
C ARG A 10 -4.24 -9.34 17.43
N SER A 11 -4.98 -9.35 16.34
CA SER A 11 -5.73 -8.18 15.86
C SER A 11 -6.83 -7.79 16.85
N LEU A 12 -7.52 -8.76 17.46
CA LEU A 12 -8.54 -8.48 18.46
C LEU A 12 -7.95 -7.88 19.74
N VAL A 13 -6.81 -8.37 20.21
CA VAL A 13 -6.10 -7.80 21.37
C VAL A 13 -5.66 -6.36 21.05
N MET A 14 -5.09 -6.13 19.89
CA MET A 14 -4.68 -4.80 19.44
C MET A 14 -5.88 -3.84 19.36
N TYR A 15 -6.98 -4.29 18.75
CA TYR A 15 -8.22 -3.52 18.67
C TYR A 15 -8.71 -3.09 20.05
N ARG A 16 -8.81 -4.01 21.01
CA ARG A 16 -9.24 -3.71 22.38
C ARG A 16 -8.33 -2.68 23.04
N ARG A 17 -7.01 -2.86 22.94
CA ARG A 17 -6.02 -1.90 23.49
C ARG A 17 -6.18 -0.51 22.90
N LEU A 18 -6.38 -0.39 21.58
CA LEU A 18 -6.58 0.89 20.91
C LEU A 18 -7.90 1.55 21.32
N VAL A 19 -8.98 0.78 21.41
CA VAL A 19 -10.28 1.30 21.88
C VAL A 19 -10.19 1.78 23.33
N ASP A 20 -9.53 1.04 24.21
CA ASP A 20 -9.35 1.44 25.61
C ASP A 20 -8.45 2.69 25.72
N ALA A 21 -7.41 2.79 24.88
CA ALA A 21 -6.57 4.00 24.80
C ALA A 21 -7.38 5.22 24.34
N MET A 22 -8.23 5.07 23.30
CA MET A 22 -9.11 6.15 22.84
C MET A 22 -10.10 6.60 23.93
N ARG A 23 -10.66 5.65 24.69
CA ARG A 23 -11.56 5.97 25.82
C ARG A 23 -10.86 6.74 26.93
N LYS A 24 -9.63 6.30 27.28
CA LYS A 24 -8.86 6.88 28.38
C LYS A 24 -8.31 8.25 28.03
N ASN A 25 -7.71 8.40 26.86
CA ASN A 25 -6.96 9.60 26.48
C ASN A 25 -7.79 10.64 25.72
N ARG A 26 -8.96 10.25 25.17
CA ARG A 26 -9.88 11.09 24.40
C ARG A 26 -9.14 11.98 23.38
N PRO A 27 -8.50 11.39 22.36
CA PRO A 27 -7.80 12.17 21.34
C PRO A 27 -8.77 13.06 20.56
N ASP A 28 -8.28 14.15 20.01
CA ASP A 28 -9.09 15.09 19.21
C ASP A 28 -9.48 14.52 17.84
N VAL A 29 -8.70 13.57 17.33
CA VAL A 29 -8.92 12.94 16.02
C VAL A 29 -8.35 11.52 16.00
N LEU A 30 -9.04 10.63 15.30
CA LEU A 30 -8.54 9.31 14.94
C LEU A 30 -8.06 9.32 13.49
N VAL A 31 -6.77 9.14 13.27
CA VAL A 31 -6.20 8.95 11.92
C VAL A 31 -5.94 7.48 11.68
N THR A 32 -6.58 6.91 10.65
CA THR A 32 -6.33 5.54 10.18
C THR A 32 -5.54 5.57 8.89
N VAL A 33 -4.61 4.63 8.71
CA VAL A 33 -3.73 4.58 7.53
C VAL A 33 -3.86 3.22 6.88
N ASP A 34 -4.25 3.17 5.58
CA ASP A 34 -4.37 1.93 4.81
C ASP A 34 -5.12 0.81 5.57
N PHE A 35 -4.79 -0.46 5.36
CA PHE A 35 -5.24 -1.68 6.06
C PHE A 35 -6.75 -1.71 6.39
N PRO A 36 -7.62 -1.75 5.37
CA PRO A 36 -9.05 -1.50 5.51
C PRO A 36 -9.78 -2.46 6.42
N ASP A 37 -9.43 -3.74 6.42
CA ASP A 37 -10.17 -4.76 7.17
C ASP A 37 -10.10 -4.55 8.69
N PHE A 38 -8.99 -4.02 9.20
CA PHE A 38 -8.84 -3.64 10.60
C PHE A 38 -9.34 -2.22 10.88
N ASN A 39 -8.99 -1.28 10.01
CA ASN A 39 -9.27 0.13 10.22
C ASN A 39 -10.75 0.48 10.15
N PHE A 40 -11.59 -0.28 9.44
CA PHE A 40 -13.04 -0.10 9.50
C PHE A 40 -13.60 -0.38 10.90
N TRP A 41 -13.10 -1.39 11.60
CA TRP A 41 -13.51 -1.64 12.98
C TRP A 41 -13.06 -0.52 13.93
N LEU A 42 -11.84 -0.03 13.73
CA LEU A 42 -11.28 1.04 14.54
C LEU A 42 -12.02 2.37 14.29
N ALA A 43 -12.30 2.70 13.02
CA ALA A 43 -13.09 3.87 12.64
C ALA A 43 -14.50 3.81 13.24
N ALA A 44 -15.17 2.64 13.20
CA ALA A 44 -16.48 2.45 13.82
C ALA A 44 -16.44 2.62 15.35
N ALA A 45 -15.34 2.22 16.00
CA ALA A 45 -15.15 2.47 17.43
C ALA A 45 -14.92 3.96 17.72
N GLY A 46 -14.09 4.63 16.93
CA GLY A 46 -13.86 6.07 17.03
C GLY A 46 -15.16 6.86 16.90
N ARG A 47 -15.97 6.57 15.89
CA ARG A 47 -17.30 7.19 15.69
C ARG A 47 -18.22 7.00 16.89
N ARG A 48 -18.27 5.80 17.48
CA ARG A 48 -19.07 5.54 18.69
C ARG A 48 -18.58 6.31 19.91
N LEU A 49 -17.32 6.68 19.93
CA LEU A 49 -16.72 7.53 20.99
C LEU A 49 -16.84 9.03 20.69
N GLY A 50 -17.45 9.40 19.56
CA GLY A 50 -17.60 10.79 19.14
C GLY A 50 -16.35 11.42 18.56
N LEU A 51 -15.35 10.61 18.18
CA LEU A 51 -14.10 11.10 17.61
C LEU A 51 -14.26 11.37 16.11
N PRO A 52 -13.76 12.51 15.60
CA PRO A 52 -13.55 12.71 14.18
C PRO A 52 -12.61 11.65 13.61
N VAL A 53 -12.92 11.12 12.43
CA VAL A 53 -12.15 10.07 11.76
C VAL A 53 -11.58 10.58 10.44
N VAL A 54 -10.27 10.59 10.33
CA VAL A 54 -9.53 10.85 9.09
C VAL A 54 -8.97 9.54 8.58
N TYR A 55 -9.17 9.25 7.30
CA TYR A 55 -8.62 8.05 6.68
C TYR A 55 -7.58 8.44 5.64
N TYR A 56 -6.33 8.08 5.87
CA TYR A 56 -5.21 8.33 4.97
C TYR A 56 -4.82 7.06 4.23
N VAL A 57 -4.46 7.17 2.95
CA VAL A 57 -4.25 6.06 2.02
C VAL A 57 -5.53 5.22 1.89
N SER A 58 -6.40 5.67 1.03
CA SER A 58 -7.75 5.11 0.87
C SER A 58 -7.73 3.63 0.47
N PRO A 59 -8.71 2.84 0.94
CA PRO A 59 -8.89 1.49 0.41
C PRO A 59 -9.29 1.53 -1.06
N GLN A 60 -8.75 0.62 -1.87
CA GLN A 60 -9.00 0.55 -3.32
C GLN A 60 -10.43 0.07 -3.64
N VAL A 61 -11.45 0.74 -3.10
CA VAL A 61 -12.86 0.37 -3.27
C VAL A 61 -13.34 0.53 -4.72
N TRP A 62 -12.67 1.38 -5.50
CA TRP A 62 -12.93 1.61 -6.90
C TRP A 62 -12.61 0.37 -7.76
N ALA A 63 -11.68 -0.48 -7.34
CA ALA A 63 -11.27 -1.67 -8.07
C ALA A 63 -12.23 -2.86 -7.87
N TRP A 64 -12.75 -3.08 -6.65
CA TRP A 64 -13.41 -4.37 -6.36
C TRP A 64 -14.34 -4.42 -5.15
N ARG A 65 -14.70 -3.38 -4.50
CA ARG A 65 -15.65 -3.41 -3.35
C ARG A 65 -16.45 -2.12 -3.21
N ARG A 66 -17.10 -1.68 -4.27
CA ARG A 66 -17.90 -0.43 -4.31
C ARG A 66 -18.94 -0.32 -3.18
N GLY A 67 -19.47 -1.44 -2.68
CA GLY A 67 -20.37 -1.44 -1.53
C GLY A 67 -19.78 -0.85 -0.25
N ARG A 68 -18.45 -0.88 -0.09
CA ARG A 68 -17.75 -0.28 1.07
C ARG A 68 -17.81 1.26 1.10
N LEU A 69 -18.12 1.92 -0.02
CA LEU A 69 -18.31 3.39 -0.04
C LEU A 69 -19.41 3.85 0.91
N ARG A 70 -20.50 3.09 1.01
CA ARG A 70 -21.58 3.40 1.98
C ARG A 70 -21.09 3.35 3.42
N THR A 71 -20.31 2.34 3.75
CA THR A 71 -19.70 2.19 5.09
C THR A 71 -18.72 3.32 5.37
N LEU A 72 -17.85 3.65 4.42
CA LEU A 72 -16.88 4.75 4.55
C LEU A 72 -17.58 6.09 4.77
N LYS A 73 -18.67 6.36 4.04
CA LYS A 73 -19.48 7.58 4.21
C LYS A 73 -20.01 7.73 5.63
N GLN A 74 -20.30 6.64 6.33
CA GLN A 74 -20.78 6.67 7.70
C GLN A 74 -19.67 6.77 8.75
N LEU A 75 -18.47 6.29 8.41
CA LEU A 75 -17.38 6.15 9.37
C LEU A 75 -16.34 7.27 9.29
N VAL A 76 -16.17 7.90 8.13
CA VAL A 76 -15.04 8.78 7.85
C VAL A 76 -15.52 10.22 7.65
N ASP A 77 -14.94 11.16 8.38
CA ASP A 77 -15.22 12.58 8.24
C ASP A 77 -14.38 13.21 7.13
N ARG A 78 -13.17 12.71 6.89
CA ARG A 78 -12.30 13.14 5.78
C ARG A 78 -11.44 12.00 5.28
N MET A 79 -11.44 11.83 3.96
CA MET A 79 -10.59 10.89 3.23
C MET A 79 -9.40 11.64 2.64
N LEU A 80 -8.18 11.21 2.93
CA LEU A 80 -6.95 11.73 2.33
C LEU A 80 -6.42 10.69 1.34
N VAL A 81 -6.51 11.01 0.05
CA VAL A 81 -6.17 10.09 -1.04
C VAL A 81 -4.80 10.41 -1.63
N ILE A 82 -4.12 9.36 -2.10
CA ILE A 82 -2.76 9.46 -2.64
C ILE A 82 -2.72 9.44 -4.18
N PHE A 83 -3.85 9.12 -4.84
CA PHE A 83 -3.97 9.18 -6.29
C PHE A 83 -5.03 10.20 -6.71
N PRO A 84 -4.77 11.07 -7.73
CA PRO A 84 -5.69 12.13 -8.12
C PRO A 84 -7.08 11.63 -8.53
N PHE A 85 -7.14 10.47 -9.20
CA PHE A 85 -8.41 9.90 -9.70
C PHE A 85 -9.34 9.42 -8.56
N GLU A 86 -8.81 9.14 -7.38
CA GLU A 86 -9.59 8.70 -6.23
C GLU A 86 -10.49 9.80 -5.70
N GLU A 87 -10.09 11.07 -5.85
CA GLU A 87 -10.91 12.21 -5.42
C GLU A 87 -12.30 12.18 -6.03
N ALA A 88 -12.40 11.93 -7.33
CA ALA A 88 -13.68 11.85 -8.02
C ALA A 88 -14.55 10.70 -7.49
N VAL A 89 -13.95 9.56 -7.17
CA VAL A 89 -14.64 8.38 -6.64
C VAL A 89 -15.30 8.68 -5.29
N TYR A 90 -14.56 9.28 -4.36
CA TYR A 90 -15.07 9.58 -3.02
C TYR A 90 -16.01 10.79 -3.01
N ARG A 91 -15.73 11.83 -3.80
CA ARG A 91 -16.59 12.99 -3.96
C ARG A 91 -17.96 12.61 -4.51
N ASN A 92 -18.02 11.75 -5.53
CA ASN A 92 -19.27 11.25 -6.11
C ASN A 92 -20.07 10.37 -5.12
N ALA A 93 -19.38 9.73 -4.18
CA ALA A 93 -20.03 8.99 -3.09
C ALA A 93 -20.51 9.90 -1.95
N GLY A 94 -20.24 11.21 -2.01
CA GLY A 94 -20.57 12.19 -0.98
C GLY A 94 -19.72 12.02 0.30
N ILE A 95 -18.46 11.66 0.15
CA ILE A 95 -17.45 11.56 1.21
C ILE A 95 -16.51 12.75 1.07
N PRO A 96 -16.30 13.55 2.12
CA PRO A 96 -15.29 14.62 2.09
C PRO A 96 -13.91 14.04 1.80
N VAL A 97 -13.27 14.54 0.75
CA VAL A 97 -12.00 13.97 0.24
C VAL A 97 -11.04 15.06 -0.18
N GLU A 98 -9.75 14.78 -0.03
CA GLU A 98 -8.66 15.65 -0.42
C GLU A 98 -7.52 14.81 -1.01
N PHE A 99 -6.99 15.20 -2.17
CA PHE A 99 -5.79 14.63 -2.74
C PHE A 99 -4.57 15.29 -2.08
N VAL A 100 -3.77 14.49 -1.39
CA VAL A 100 -2.59 14.96 -0.62
C VAL A 100 -1.26 14.54 -1.23
N GLY A 101 -1.30 13.82 -2.36
CA GLY A 101 -0.09 13.27 -3.00
C GLY A 101 0.37 11.97 -2.38
N HIS A 102 1.25 11.28 -3.10
CA HIS A 102 1.79 9.99 -2.66
C HIS A 102 3.07 10.22 -1.84
N PRO A 103 3.17 9.72 -0.60
CA PRO A 103 4.32 9.99 0.27
C PRO A 103 5.66 9.50 -0.28
N LEU A 104 5.64 8.47 -1.14
CA LEU A 104 6.86 7.96 -1.76
C LEU A 104 7.44 8.89 -2.82
N VAL A 105 6.71 9.88 -3.32
CA VAL A 105 7.24 10.86 -4.30
C VAL A 105 8.46 11.60 -3.71
N ASP A 106 8.40 11.95 -2.44
CA ASP A 106 9.51 12.62 -1.75
C ASP A 106 10.58 11.66 -1.22
N LEU A 107 10.20 10.43 -0.93
CA LEU A 107 11.08 9.42 -0.33
C LEU A 107 11.85 8.59 -1.36
N ALA A 108 11.26 8.33 -2.54
CA ALA A 108 11.85 7.50 -3.60
C ALA A 108 12.83 8.28 -4.49
N LYS A 109 13.73 9.03 -3.87
CA LYS A 109 14.81 9.74 -4.60
C LYS A 109 16.00 8.85 -4.77
N SER A 110 16.50 8.75 -6.02
CA SER A 110 17.77 8.07 -6.28
C SER A 110 18.93 8.78 -5.56
N ARG A 111 19.73 8.02 -4.85
CA ARG A 111 20.94 8.52 -4.14
C ARG A 111 22.19 8.48 -4.99
N THR A 112 22.12 7.84 -6.16
CA THR A 112 23.25 7.64 -7.06
C THR A 112 22.80 7.69 -8.51
N THR A 113 23.73 7.85 -9.43
CA THR A 113 23.46 7.78 -10.87
C THR A 113 23.32 6.33 -11.32
N ARG A 114 22.63 6.11 -12.46
CA ARG A 114 22.53 4.78 -13.09
C ARG A 114 23.90 4.15 -13.30
N ALA A 115 24.86 4.90 -13.84
CA ALA A 115 26.19 4.39 -14.15
C ALA A 115 26.95 3.96 -12.88
N ALA A 116 26.90 4.78 -11.82
CA ALA A 116 27.56 4.46 -10.56
C ALA A 116 26.96 3.21 -9.90
N LEU A 117 25.61 3.08 -9.89
CA LEU A 117 24.95 1.90 -9.38
C LEU A 117 25.32 0.63 -10.16
N LEU A 118 25.34 0.69 -11.49
CA LEU A 118 25.70 -0.47 -12.30
C LEU A 118 27.13 -0.92 -12.08
N LEU A 119 28.07 0.03 -11.96
CA LEU A 119 29.45 -0.27 -11.62
C LEU A 119 29.60 -0.92 -10.23
N GLU A 120 28.87 -0.40 -9.23
CA GLU A 120 28.84 -0.98 -7.87
C GLU A 120 28.33 -2.42 -7.88
N LEU A 121 27.37 -2.73 -8.76
CA LEU A 121 26.81 -4.08 -8.94
C LEU A 121 27.68 -4.97 -9.85
N GLY A 122 28.82 -4.49 -10.37
CA GLY A 122 29.67 -5.23 -11.28
C GLY A 122 29.09 -5.39 -12.69
N LEU A 123 28.16 -4.49 -13.07
CA LEU A 123 27.45 -4.50 -14.35
C LEU A 123 27.99 -3.41 -15.29
N ALA A 124 27.83 -3.64 -16.60
CA ALA A 124 28.25 -2.68 -17.61
C ALA A 124 27.35 -1.44 -17.65
N PRO A 125 27.85 -0.21 -17.49
CA PRO A 125 27.02 0.99 -17.41
C PRO A 125 26.24 1.31 -18.70
N THR A 126 26.76 0.87 -19.84
CA THR A 126 26.23 1.14 -21.19
C THR A 126 25.28 0.04 -21.68
N ALA A 127 25.33 -1.17 -21.11
CA ALA A 127 24.53 -2.29 -21.54
C ALA A 127 23.03 -2.10 -21.19
N PRO A 128 22.12 -2.63 -22.02
CA PRO A 128 20.70 -2.71 -21.68
C PRO A 128 20.51 -3.45 -20.35
N THR A 129 19.78 -2.84 -19.42
CA THR A 129 19.59 -3.40 -18.07
C THR A 129 18.12 -3.50 -17.75
N VAL A 130 17.67 -4.69 -17.36
CA VAL A 130 16.31 -4.96 -16.95
C VAL A 130 16.27 -5.31 -15.47
N THR A 131 15.46 -4.59 -14.71
CA THR A 131 15.23 -4.90 -13.29
C THR A 131 14.00 -5.79 -13.15
N LEU A 132 14.19 -6.94 -12.49
CA LEU A 132 13.13 -7.89 -12.18
C LEU A 132 12.62 -7.65 -10.77
N LEU A 133 11.30 -7.42 -10.64
CA LEU A 133 10.63 -7.12 -9.37
C LEU A 133 9.64 -8.26 -9.04
N PRO A 134 10.09 -9.35 -8.38
CA PRO A 134 9.24 -10.51 -8.10
C PRO A 134 8.24 -10.29 -6.98
N GLY A 135 8.28 -9.14 -6.31
CA GLY A 135 7.47 -8.83 -5.16
C GLY A 135 8.24 -8.92 -3.84
N SER A 136 7.59 -8.48 -2.77
CA SER A 136 8.17 -8.41 -1.42
C SER A 136 7.69 -9.52 -0.48
N ARG A 137 6.61 -10.23 -0.84
CA ARG A 137 6.02 -11.30 -0.03
C ARG A 137 6.47 -12.67 -0.51
N PRO A 138 6.75 -13.64 0.39
CA PRO A 138 7.20 -14.99 0.00
C PRO A 138 6.30 -15.67 -1.05
N ASN A 139 4.99 -15.50 -0.96
CA ASN A 139 4.04 -16.06 -1.91
C ASN A 139 4.09 -15.39 -3.28
N GLU A 140 4.33 -14.07 -3.34
CA GLU A 140 4.52 -13.32 -4.58
C GLU A 140 5.80 -13.79 -5.27
N VAL A 141 6.92 -13.78 -4.54
CA VAL A 141 8.22 -14.22 -5.05
C VAL A 141 8.15 -15.66 -5.58
N ARG A 142 7.57 -16.59 -4.81
CA ARG A 142 7.45 -18.00 -5.24
C ARG A 142 6.68 -18.16 -6.55
N ARG A 143 5.67 -17.33 -6.78
CA ARG A 143 4.83 -17.41 -8.00
C ARG A 143 5.43 -16.66 -9.19
N LEU A 144 5.99 -15.48 -8.94
CA LEU A 144 6.41 -14.58 -10.02
C LEU A 144 7.85 -14.81 -10.46
N LEU A 145 8.76 -15.16 -9.55
CA LEU A 145 10.17 -15.33 -9.87
C LEU A 145 10.45 -16.34 -10.98
N PRO A 146 9.84 -17.56 -11.01
CA PRO A 146 10.06 -18.49 -12.10
C PRO A 146 9.65 -17.93 -13.47
N ILE A 147 8.53 -17.19 -13.51
CA ILE A 147 8.01 -16.57 -14.74
C ILE A 147 8.96 -15.45 -15.20
N LEU A 148 9.46 -14.62 -14.27
CA LEU A 148 10.38 -13.55 -14.59
C LEU A 148 11.75 -14.09 -15.06
N VAL A 149 12.23 -15.17 -14.48
CA VAL A 149 13.47 -15.84 -14.94
C VAL A 149 13.33 -16.38 -16.35
N GLU A 150 12.20 -16.99 -16.68
CA GLU A 150 11.95 -17.47 -18.04
C GLU A 150 11.81 -16.32 -19.03
N ALA A 151 11.12 -15.25 -18.68
CA ALA A 151 11.06 -14.03 -19.48
C ALA A 151 12.46 -13.42 -19.70
N ALA A 152 13.32 -13.42 -18.69
CA ALA A 152 14.69 -12.96 -18.81
C ALA A 152 15.50 -13.82 -19.79
N ARG A 153 15.36 -15.16 -19.76
CA ARG A 153 16.04 -16.07 -20.72
C ARG A 153 15.60 -15.77 -22.15
N ILE A 154 14.29 -15.63 -22.38
CA ILE A 154 13.76 -15.28 -23.71
C ILE A 154 14.30 -13.92 -24.16
N THR A 155 14.33 -12.93 -23.28
CA THR A 155 14.86 -11.61 -23.60
C THR A 155 16.35 -11.68 -23.99
N ALA A 156 17.15 -12.46 -23.26
CA ALA A 156 18.58 -12.62 -23.55
C ALA A 156 18.86 -13.27 -24.92
N THR A 157 17.94 -14.07 -25.48
CA THR A 157 18.08 -14.60 -26.84
C THR A 157 17.96 -13.53 -27.92
N SER A 158 17.15 -12.50 -27.65
CA SER A 158 16.90 -11.39 -28.59
C SER A 158 17.84 -10.20 -28.38
N VAL A 159 18.35 -10.05 -27.17
CA VAL A 159 19.26 -8.96 -26.78
C VAL A 159 20.46 -9.55 -26.03
N PRO A 160 21.48 -10.04 -26.74
CA PRO A 160 22.60 -10.78 -26.11
C PRO A 160 23.38 -10.02 -25.05
N GLU A 161 23.44 -8.68 -25.15
CA GLU A 161 24.14 -7.81 -24.20
C GLU A 161 23.29 -7.41 -22.99
N VAL A 162 22.04 -7.90 -22.90
CA VAL A 162 21.16 -7.53 -21.78
C VAL A 162 21.69 -8.11 -20.47
N GLN A 163 21.62 -7.29 -19.46
CA GLN A 163 21.95 -7.69 -18.09
C GLN A 163 20.73 -7.49 -17.18
N PHE A 164 20.66 -8.25 -16.09
CA PHE A 164 19.50 -8.29 -15.22
C PHE A 164 19.87 -7.94 -13.78
N ILE A 165 19.00 -7.19 -13.13
CA ILE A 165 19.06 -6.92 -11.69
C ILE A 165 17.81 -7.54 -11.06
N LEU A 166 18.01 -8.40 -10.07
CA LEU A 166 16.91 -8.92 -9.26
C LEU A 166 16.82 -8.10 -7.98
N ALA A 167 15.76 -7.32 -7.83
CA ALA A 167 15.51 -6.58 -6.60
C ALA A 167 14.86 -7.51 -5.54
N ARG A 168 15.38 -7.41 -4.32
CA ARG A 168 14.93 -8.20 -3.18
C ARG A 168 14.49 -7.29 -2.03
#